data_de8c52d96040c458bf0907eb8a63d346
#
_entry.id   de8c52d96040c458bf0907eb8a63d346
#
_cell.length_a   1.000
_cell.length_b   1.000
_cell.length_c   1.000
_cell.angle_alpha   90.00
_cell.angle_beta   90.00
_cell.angle_gamma   90.00
#
_symmetry.space_group_name_H-M   'P 1'
#
loop_
_entity.id
_entity.type
_entity.pdbx_description
1 polymer ?
#
loop_
_entity_poly.entity_id
_entity_poly.type
_entity_poly.pdbx_seq_one_letter_code
_entity_poly.pdbx_strand_id
1 'polypeptide(L)'
;MVKMKRTLINYLGILGIISLVSYTLAVVKTNNKEQRIMKDIDHKLSREIVNTAKAHDISVIKLERLQNIRSTTRTSRKNNHSLHTWSFYRLATFIEYKAKLAGIEVEYVDPAYTSQICPICGRIQHAKDRNYICRCGYHTHRDLLGAINICNSTEYIGNRYTA
;
A
#
# COMPACT_ATOMS: atom_id res chain seq x y z
N MET A 1 -60.24 9.52 -14.94
CA MET A 1 -59.46 9.12 -13.76
C MET A 1 -58.22 8.26 -14.05
N VAL A 2 -58.20 7.45 -15.10
CA VAL A 2 -57.07 6.54 -15.43
C VAL A 2 -55.84 7.27 -16.01
N LYS A 3 -56.00 8.36 -16.79
CA LYS A 3 -54.89 9.15 -17.35
C LYS A 3 -54.04 9.87 -16.28
N MET A 4 -54.62 10.36 -15.23
CA MET A 4 -53.92 11.06 -14.14
C MET A 4 -53.01 10.12 -13.32
N LYS A 5 -53.42 8.87 -13.08
CA LYS A 5 -52.61 7.89 -12.35
C LYS A 5 -51.33 7.48 -13.11
N ARG A 6 -51.40 7.34 -14.43
CA ARG A 6 -50.20 7.01 -15.26
C ARG A 6 -49.17 8.14 -15.27
N THR A 7 -49.58 9.39 -15.28
CA THR A 7 -48.69 10.55 -15.25
C THR A 7 -47.97 10.67 -13.92
N LEU A 8 -48.64 10.42 -12.80
CA LEU A 8 -48.03 10.44 -11.47
C LEU A 8 -46.99 9.34 -11.28
N ILE A 9 -47.28 8.13 -11.75
CA ILE A 9 -46.36 6.99 -11.69
C ILE A 9 -45.08 7.26 -12.52
N ASN A 10 -45.21 7.88 -13.69
CA ASN A 10 -44.09 8.28 -14.51
C ASN A 10 -43.24 9.39 -13.83
N TYR A 11 -43.85 10.36 -13.18
CA TYR A 11 -43.15 11.41 -12.45
C TYR A 11 -42.37 10.86 -11.24
N LEU A 12 -42.94 9.96 -10.47
CA LEU A 12 -42.26 9.29 -9.34
C LEU A 12 -41.12 8.42 -9.82
N GLY A 13 -41.23 7.73 -10.96
CA GLY A 13 -40.17 6.96 -11.57
C GLY A 13 -39.00 7.84 -12.03
N ILE A 14 -39.27 8.97 -12.67
CA ILE A 14 -38.25 9.92 -13.14
C ILE A 14 -37.51 10.55 -11.95
N LEU A 15 -38.20 10.95 -10.87
CA LEU A 15 -37.57 11.48 -9.66
C LEU A 15 -36.70 10.45 -8.97
N GLY A 16 -37.09 9.17 -8.95
CA GLY A 16 -36.29 8.07 -8.43
C GLY A 16 -35.00 7.85 -9.22
N ILE A 17 -35.07 7.92 -10.55
CA ILE A 17 -33.89 7.78 -11.43
C ILE A 17 -32.94 8.97 -11.24
N ILE A 18 -33.44 10.19 -11.17
CA ILE A 18 -32.63 11.39 -10.94
C ILE A 18 -31.90 11.30 -9.59
N SER A 19 -32.59 10.85 -8.53
CA SER A 19 -32.00 10.65 -7.21
C SER A 19 -30.88 9.60 -7.22
N LEU A 20 -31.10 8.46 -7.89
CA LEU A 20 -30.10 7.41 -8.06
C LEU A 20 -28.85 7.89 -8.82
N VAL A 21 -29.04 8.59 -9.93
CA VAL A 21 -27.95 9.17 -10.72
C VAL A 21 -27.18 10.20 -9.93
N SER A 22 -27.85 11.06 -9.17
CA SER A 22 -27.22 12.06 -8.30
C SER A 22 -26.38 11.41 -7.19
N TYR A 23 -26.89 10.34 -6.58
CA TYR A 23 -26.19 9.57 -5.56
C TYR A 23 -24.95 8.87 -6.13
N THR A 24 -25.06 8.21 -7.29
CA THR A 24 -23.92 7.56 -7.95
C THR A 24 -22.83 8.56 -8.35
N LEU A 25 -23.21 9.73 -8.87
CA LEU A 25 -22.25 10.80 -9.18
C LEU A 25 -21.52 11.34 -7.94
N ALA A 26 -22.22 11.47 -6.82
CA ALA A 26 -21.63 11.90 -5.54
C ALA A 26 -20.62 10.86 -5.03
N VAL A 27 -20.95 9.58 -5.07
CA VAL A 27 -20.06 8.48 -4.67
C VAL A 27 -18.82 8.42 -5.56
N VAL A 28 -18.96 8.56 -6.88
CA VAL A 28 -17.81 8.58 -7.82
C VAL A 28 -16.90 9.79 -7.57
N LYS A 29 -17.47 10.97 -7.29
CA LYS A 29 -16.68 12.18 -6.95
C LYS A 29 -15.86 12.00 -5.68
N THR A 30 -16.43 11.39 -4.63
CA THR A 30 -15.71 11.17 -3.36
C THR A 30 -14.57 10.17 -3.54
N ASN A 31 -14.79 9.05 -4.23
CA ASN A 31 -13.74 8.07 -4.52
C ASN A 31 -12.59 8.68 -5.34
N ASN A 32 -12.89 9.51 -6.34
CA ASN A 32 -11.86 10.18 -7.14
C ASN A 32 -11.06 11.19 -6.33
N LYS A 33 -11.67 11.88 -5.36
CA LYS A 33 -10.98 12.82 -4.47
C LYS A 33 -9.99 12.08 -3.56
N GLU A 34 -10.42 10.98 -2.95
CA GLU A 34 -9.56 10.14 -2.11
C GLU A 34 -8.35 9.61 -2.89
N GLN A 35 -8.57 9.06 -4.08
CA GLN A 35 -7.49 8.57 -4.95
C GLN A 35 -6.47 9.66 -5.33
N ARG A 36 -6.93 10.88 -5.59
CA ARG A 36 -6.06 12.02 -5.88
C ARG A 36 -5.21 12.41 -4.68
N ILE A 37 -5.80 12.48 -3.49
CA ILE A 37 -5.10 12.78 -2.24
C ILE A 37 -4.04 11.71 -1.96
N MET A 38 -4.40 10.44 -2.07
CA MET A 38 -3.46 9.34 -1.85
C MET A 38 -2.31 9.35 -2.87
N LYS A 39 -2.59 9.69 -4.13
CA LYS A 39 -1.56 9.84 -5.15
C LYS A 39 -0.60 10.99 -4.83
N ASP A 40 -1.11 12.13 -4.36
CA ASP A 40 -0.29 13.27 -3.96
C ASP A 40 0.61 12.93 -2.75
N ILE A 41 0.05 12.24 -1.76
CA ILE A 41 0.82 11.73 -0.61
C ILE A 41 1.94 10.79 -1.07
N ASP A 42 1.65 9.82 -1.94
CA ASP A 42 2.66 8.90 -2.45
C ASP A 42 3.76 9.64 -3.25
N HIS A 43 3.39 10.67 -4.00
CA HIS A 43 4.37 11.52 -4.70
C HIS A 43 5.29 12.29 -3.76
N LYS A 44 4.76 12.85 -2.67
CA LYS A 44 5.52 13.57 -1.66
C LYS A 44 6.42 12.62 -0.89
N LEU A 45 5.86 11.53 -0.37
CA LEU A 45 6.60 10.52 0.40
C LEU A 45 7.74 9.90 -0.41
N SER A 46 7.48 9.49 -1.64
CA SER A 46 8.54 8.93 -2.50
C SER A 46 9.65 9.94 -2.82
N ARG A 47 9.33 11.23 -2.90
CA ARG A 47 10.34 12.29 -3.07
C ARG A 47 11.18 12.45 -1.82
N GLU A 48 10.56 12.46 -0.65
CA GLU A 48 11.23 12.56 0.63
C GLU A 48 12.19 11.39 0.86
N ILE A 49 11.75 10.17 0.59
CA ILE A 49 12.59 8.95 0.70
C ILE A 49 13.84 9.08 -0.18
N VAL A 50 13.68 9.45 -1.46
CA VAL A 50 14.82 9.56 -2.38
C VAL A 50 15.73 10.74 -2.01
N ASN A 51 15.20 11.87 -1.55
CA ASN A 51 16.00 12.98 -1.08
C ASN A 51 16.80 12.63 0.17
N THR A 52 16.21 11.91 1.11
CA THR A 52 16.91 11.38 2.30
C THR A 52 18.02 10.42 1.91
N ALA A 53 17.77 9.50 0.97
CA ALA A 53 18.79 8.59 0.47
C ALA A 53 19.97 9.36 -0.16
N LYS A 54 19.71 10.39 -0.96
CA LYS A 54 20.74 11.26 -1.52
C LYS A 54 21.54 12.02 -0.46
N ALA A 55 20.87 12.56 0.55
CA ALA A 55 21.51 13.32 1.62
C ALA A 55 22.45 12.48 2.49
N HIS A 56 22.26 11.16 2.50
CA HIS A 56 23.08 10.20 3.22
C HIS A 56 23.98 9.34 2.31
N ASP A 57 24.17 9.73 1.05
CA ASP A 57 24.99 9.02 0.06
C ASP A 57 24.64 7.53 -0.08
N ILE A 58 23.35 7.20 0.05
CA ILE A 58 22.85 5.83 -0.09
C ILE A 58 22.80 5.46 -1.58
N SER A 59 23.44 4.37 -1.96
CA SER A 59 23.48 3.85 -3.33
C SER A 59 22.34 2.88 -3.66
N VAL A 60 21.72 2.24 -2.65
CA VAL A 60 20.71 1.21 -2.85
C VAL A 60 19.53 1.41 -1.89
N ILE A 61 18.29 1.39 -2.40
CA ILE A 61 17.06 1.34 -1.62
C ILE A 61 16.45 -0.05 -1.74
N LYS A 62 16.25 -0.75 -0.62
CA LYS A 62 15.61 -2.07 -0.60
C LYS A 62 14.13 -1.96 -0.28
N LEU A 63 13.30 -2.61 -1.09
CA LEU A 63 11.84 -2.66 -0.93
C LEU A 63 11.36 -4.12 -0.86
N GLU A 64 10.31 -4.38 -0.10
CA GLU A 64 9.65 -5.69 -0.14
C GLU A 64 8.84 -5.88 -1.43
N ARG A 65 8.90 -7.08 -2.00
CA ARG A 65 8.09 -7.47 -3.15
C ARG A 65 6.67 -7.86 -2.70
N LEU A 66 5.82 -6.89 -2.51
CA LEU A 66 4.43 -7.08 -2.07
C LEU A 66 3.46 -7.39 -3.24
N GLN A 67 3.89 -8.19 -4.22
CA GLN A 67 3.02 -8.64 -5.30
C GLN A 67 2.01 -9.67 -4.77
N ASN A 68 0.75 -9.59 -5.24
CA ASN A 68 -0.34 -10.52 -4.90
C ASN A 68 -0.83 -10.51 -3.43
N ILE A 69 -0.40 -9.58 -2.59
CA ILE A 69 -0.93 -9.45 -1.22
C ILE A 69 -2.47 -9.34 -1.21
N ARG A 70 -3.05 -8.74 -2.27
CA ARG A 70 -4.51 -8.60 -2.43
C ARG A 70 -5.22 -9.93 -2.65
N SER A 71 -4.59 -10.91 -3.30
CA SER A 71 -5.19 -12.21 -3.62
C SER A 71 -5.06 -13.22 -2.48
N THR A 72 -4.07 -13.06 -1.62
CA THR A 72 -3.76 -14.00 -0.53
C THR A 72 -4.36 -13.62 0.81
N THR A 73 -4.74 -12.35 1.00
CA THR A 73 -5.25 -11.87 2.28
C THR A 73 -6.77 -12.04 2.36
N ARG A 74 -7.25 -13.06 3.08
CA ARG A 74 -8.67 -13.18 3.49
C ARG A 74 -8.91 -12.20 4.64
N THR A 75 -9.31 -10.98 4.32
CA THR A 75 -9.60 -9.94 5.32
C THR A 75 -11.08 -9.58 5.35
N SER A 76 -11.53 -8.97 6.46
CA SER A 76 -12.90 -8.46 6.57
C SER A 76 -13.16 -7.38 5.50
N ARG A 77 -14.43 -7.19 5.13
CA ARG A 77 -14.85 -6.19 4.12
C ARG A 77 -14.27 -4.79 4.35
N LYS A 78 -14.16 -4.37 5.61
CA LYS A 78 -13.60 -3.07 6.02
C LYS A 78 -12.09 -3.00 5.77
N ASN A 79 -11.35 -4.03 6.12
CA ASN A 79 -9.91 -4.10 5.90
C ASN A 79 -9.56 -4.26 4.41
N ASN A 80 -10.43 -4.94 3.65
CA ASN A 80 -10.26 -5.11 2.21
C ASN A 80 -10.33 -3.75 1.47
N HIS A 81 -11.24 -2.85 1.87
CA HIS A 81 -11.30 -1.48 1.34
C HIS A 81 -10.01 -0.70 1.63
N SER A 82 -9.48 -0.77 2.84
CA SER A 82 -8.22 -0.13 3.21
C SER A 82 -7.02 -0.68 2.44
N LEU A 83 -6.97 -2.00 2.20
CA LEU A 83 -5.92 -2.63 1.39
C LEU A 83 -6.02 -2.27 -0.11
N HIS A 84 -7.23 -2.06 -0.63
CA HIS A 84 -7.43 -1.61 -2.00
C HIS A 84 -7.07 -0.14 -2.22
N THR A 85 -7.27 0.70 -1.21
CA THR A 85 -6.88 2.11 -1.23
C THR A 85 -5.40 2.32 -0.97
N TRP A 86 -4.75 1.42 -0.23
CA TRP A 86 -3.32 1.52 0.00
C TRP A 86 -2.52 1.04 -1.21
N SER A 87 -1.82 1.96 -1.78
CA SER A 87 -1.13 1.80 -3.05
C SER A 87 0.35 1.45 -2.85
N PHE A 88 0.65 0.32 -2.19
CA PHE A 88 2.04 -0.19 -2.10
C PHE A 88 2.73 -0.21 -3.47
N TYR A 89 2.00 -0.70 -4.48
CA TYR A 89 2.51 -0.75 -5.85
C TYR A 89 2.84 0.62 -6.41
N ARG A 90 1.96 1.60 -6.23
CA ARG A 90 2.15 2.96 -6.74
C ARG A 90 3.30 3.67 -6.04
N LEU A 91 3.38 3.57 -4.70
CA LEU A 91 4.47 4.14 -3.92
C LEU A 91 5.82 3.54 -4.34
N ALA A 92 5.91 2.21 -4.46
CA ALA A 92 7.11 1.53 -4.92
C ALA A 92 7.52 1.99 -6.33
N THR A 93 6.56 2.08 -7.27
CA THR A 93 6.81 2.61 -8.61
C THR A 93 7.31 4.06 -8.59
N PHE A 94 6.78 4.90 -7.68
CA PHE A 94 7.22 6.29 -7.55
C PHE A 94 8.61 6.42 -6.93
N ILE A 95 8.97 5.56 -6.00
CA ILE A 95 10.33 5.46 -5.46
C ILE A 95 11.28 5.03 -6.57
N GLU A 96 10.96 3.98 -7.29
CA GLU A 96 11.79 3.36 -8.31
C GLU A 96 12.20 4.35 -9.42
N TYR A 97 11.23 5.03 -10.07
CA TYR A 97 11.61 5.97 -11.13
C TYR A 97 12.38 7.19 -10.60
N LYS A 98 12.07 7.68 -9.39
CA LYS A 98 12.77 8.82 -8.79
C LYS A 98 14.18 8.45 -8.32
N ALA A 99 14.35 7.25 -7.75
CA ALA A 99 15.65 6.70 -7.38
C ALA A 99 16.54 6.55 -8.61
N LYS A 100 16.01 5.98 -9.69
CA LYS A 100 16.71 5.85 -10.97
C LYS A 100 17.17 7.21 -11.52
N LEU A 101 16.32 8.24 -11.46
CA LEU A 101 16.69 9.61 -11.86
C LEU A 101 17.78 10.22 -10.95
N ALA A 102 17.89 9.73 -9.72
CA ALA A 102 18.89 10.17 -8.75
C ALA A 102 20.18 9.34 -8.78
N GLY A 103 20.28 8.31 -9.64
CA GLY A 103 21.40 7.39 -9.69
C GLY A 103 21.43 6.38 -8.53
N ILE A 104 20.30 6.16 -7.85
CA ILE A 104 20.15 5.22 -6.74
C ILE A 104 19.47 3.95 -7.27
N GLU A 105 20.06 2.78 -6.95
CA GLU A 105 19.48 1.49 -7.32
C GLU A 105 18.32 1.11 -6.39
N VAL A 106 17.34 0.36 -6.91
CA VAL A 106 16.23 -0.19 -6.14
C VAL A 106 16.22 -1.70 -6.25
N GLU A 107 16.42 -2.37 -5.12
CA GLU A 107 16.37 -3.82 -4.99
C GLU A 107 15.05 -4.28 -4.36
N TYR A 108 14.51 -5.40 -4.84
CA TYR A 108 13.33 -6.03 -4.26
C TYR A 108 13.72 -7.30 -3.52
N VAL A 109 13.25 -7.43 -2.28
CA VAL A 109 13.52 -8.58 -1.41
C VAL A 109 12.22 -9.35 -1.13
N ASP A 110 12.36 -10.64 -0.77
CA ASP A 110 11.23 -11.47 -0.37
C ASP A 110 10.66 -10.99 0.98
N PRO A 111 9.34 -10.73 1.08
CA PRO A 111 8.70 -10.34 2.33
C PRO A 111 8.60 -11.48 3.37
N ALA A 112 8.97 -12.71 3.02
CA ALA A 112 8.82 -13.85 3.90
C ALA A 112 9.61 -13.66 5.21
N TYR A 113 8.89 -13.69 6.34
CA TYR A 113 9.44 -13.64 7.70
C TYR A 113 10.23 -12.38 8.08
N THR A 114 10.27 -11.34 7.26
CA THR A 114 11.03 -10.11 7.55
C THR A 114 10.66 -9.49 8.90
N SER A 115 9.41 -9.57 9.33
CA SER A 115 8.93 -9.07 10.63
C SER A 115 8.99 -10.11 11.77
N GLN A 116 9.66 -11.26 11.58
CA GLN A 116 9.63 -12.39 12.51
C GLN A 116 11.02 -12.96 12.85
N ILE A 117 12.00 -12.80 11.96
CA ILE A 117 13.36 -13.32 12.16
C ILE A 117 14.12 -12.39 13.09
N CYS A 118 14.72 -12.98 14.13
CA CYS A 118 15.65 -12.25 15.02
C CYS A 118 16.98 -12.00 14.29
N PRO A 119 17.43 -10.74 14.16
CA PRO A 119 18.69 -10.44 13.45
C PRO A 119 19.94 -10.90 14.23
N ILE A 120 19.81 -11.25 15.52
CA ILE A 120 20.94 -11.69 16.35
C ILE A 120 21.08 -13.20 16.32
N CYS A 121 20.00 -13.98 16.46
CA CYS A 121 20.08 -15.44 16.61
C CYS A 121 19.38 -16.22 15.48
N GLY A 122 18.78 -15.56 14.49
CA GLY A 122 18.08 -16.19 13.36
C GLY A 122 16.76 -16.89 13.70
N ARG A 123 16.31 -16.91 14.96
CA ARG A 123 15.06 -17.57 15.34
C ARG A 123 13.85 -16.82 14.79
N ILE A 124 12.87 -17.58 14.32
CA ILE A 124 11.56 -17.07 13.91
C ILE A 124 10.67 -17.01 15.13
N GLN A 125 10.13 -15.84 15.44
CA GLN A 125 9.20 -15.61 16.53
C GLN A 125 8.19 -14.52 16.17
N HIS A 126 6.91 -14.78 16.42
CA HIS A 126 5.86 -13.80 16.19
C HIS A 126 5.89 -12.70 17.26
N ALA A 127 5.84 -11.45 16.84
CA ALA A 127 5.60 -10.33 17.75
C ALA A 127 4.15 -10.41 18.29
N LYS A 128 3.96 -10.19 19.58
CA LYS A 128 2.61 -10.15 20.20
C LYS A 128 2.05 -8.80 19.87
N ASP A 129 2.29 -7.84 19.50
CA ASP A 129 1.77 -6.55 19.08
C ASP A 129 2.79 -5.81 18.16
N ARG A 130 3.08 -4.57 18.49
CA ARG A 130 4.14 -3.80 17.85
C ARG A 130 5.52 -4.05 18.49
N ASN A 131 5.58 -4.74 19.61
CA ASN A 131 6.82 -5.06 20.30
C ASN A 131 7.27 -6.48 19.96
N TYR A 132 8.48 -6.60 19.46
CA TYR A 132 9.15 -7.87 19.21
C TYR A 132 10.12 -8.17 20.35
N ILE A 133 10.01 -9.35 20.95
CA ILE A 133 10.89 -9.83 22.02
C ILE A 133 11.35 -11.24 21.66
N CYS A 134 12.64 -11.42 21.47
CA CYS A 134 13.24 -12.72 21.19
C CYS A 134 13.70 -13.41 22.49
N ARG A 135 13.68 -14.74 22.50
CA ARG A 135 14.20 -15.55 23.61
C ARG A 135 15.71 -15.35 23.87
N CYS A 136 16.46 -14.82 22.91
CA CYS A 136 17.87 -14.47 23.11
C CYS A 136 18.08 -13.14 23.85
N GLY A 137 17.03 -12.44 24.26
CA GLY A 137 17.07 -11.14 24.92
C GLY A 137 16.96 -9.94 23.97
N TYR A 138 17.04 -10.14 22.65
CA TYR A 138 16.85 -9.04 21.69
C TYR A 138 15.40 -8.55 21.71
N HIS A 139 15.21 -7.24 21.83
CA HIS A 139 13.89 -6.61 21.74
C HIS A 139 13.94 -5.34 20.89
N THR A 140 12.88 -5.08 20.12
CA THR A 140 12.74 -3.90 19.28
C THR A 140 11.29 -3.68 18.86
N HIS A 141 11.02 -2.54 18.22
CA HIS A 141 9.73 -2.32 17.55
C HIS A 141 9.63 -3.21 16.30
N ARG A 142 8.47 -3.84 16.08
CA ARG A 142 8.26 -4.79 14.96
C ARG A 142 8.56 -4.19 13.59
N ASP A 143 8.20 -2.92 13.37
CA ASP A 143 8.43 -2.26 12.08
C ASP A 143 9.93 -1.99 11.85
N LEU A 144 10.66 -1.67 12.92
CA LEU A 144 12.12 -1.52 12.87
C LEU A 144 12.81 -2.88 12.62
N LEU A 145 12.30 -3.96 13.22
CA LEU A 145 12.78 -5.32 12.94
C LEU A 145 12.66 -5.64 11.46
N GLY A 146 11.47 -5.37 10.86
CA GLY A 146 11.24 -5.56 9.44
C GLY A 146 12.24 -4.77 8.58
N ALA A 147 12.44 -3.50 8.90
CA ALA A 147 13.39 -2.65 8.18
C ALA A 147 14.84 -3.17 8.26
N ILE A 148 15.28 -3.62 9.44
CA ILE A 148 16.62 -4.20 9.64
C ILE A 148 16.77 -5.48 8.81
N ASN A 149 15.79 -6.37 8.83
CA ASN A 149 15.84 -7.63 8.10
C ASN A 149 15.79 -7.41 6.58
N ILE A 150 15.01 -6.46 6.09
CA ILE A 150 15.00 -6.06 4.68
C ILE A 150 16.37 -5.51 4.28
N CYS A 151 16.96 -4.64 5.10
CA CYS A 151 18.28 -4.07 4.85
C CYS A 151 19.36 -5.17 4.76
N ASN A 152 19.33 -6.14 5.66
CA ASN A 152 20.31 -7.23 5.75
C ASN A 152 20.01 -8.40 4.79
N SER A 153 18.87 -8.40 4.09
CA SER A 153 18.51 -9.47 3.16
C SER A 153 19.52 -9.54 2.00
N THR A 154 20.02 -10.73 1.73
CA THR A 154 20.87 -11.05 0.58
C THR A 154 20.08 -11.70 -0.56
N GLU A 155 18.83 -12.08 -0.32
CA GLU A 155 17.98 -12.69 -1.34
C GLU A 155 17.39 -11.60 -2.24
N TYR A 156 18.03 -11.40 -3.39
CA TYR A 156 17.58 -10.49 -4.44
C TYR A 156 16.62 -11.19 -5.39
N ILE A 157 15.39 -10.72 -5.51
CA ILE A 157 14.37 -11.31 -6.41
C ILE A 157 14.30 -10.55 -7.76
N GLY A 158 15.38 -9.93 -8.21
CA GLY A 158 15.45 -9.24 -9.49
C GLY A 158 14.56 -8.00 -9.61
N ASN A 159 14.88 -7.16 -10.57
CA ASN A 159 14.14 -5.96 -10.88
C ASN A 159 12.84 -6.31 -11.61
N ARG A 160 11.76 -5.55 -11.43
CA ARG A 160 10.42 -5.80 -11.99
C ARG A 160 10.40 -5.82 -13.53
N TYR A 161 11.42 -5.28 -14.17
CA TYR A 161 11.53 -5.07 -15.62
C TYR A 161 12.52 -5.99 -16.32
N THR A 162 13.10 -6.98 -15.65
CA THR A 162 14.07 -7.93 -16.23
C THR A 162 13.50 -9.33 -16.40
N ALA A 163 12.20 -9.46 -16.64
CA ALA A 163 11.57 -10.71 -17.05
C ALA A 163 10.93 -10.55 -18.42
#